data_7593a25741351ce9668600dc0f5e84ec
#
_entry.id   7593a25741351ce9668600dc0f5e84ec
#
_cell.length_a   1.000
_cell.length_b   1.000
_cell.length_c   1.000
_cell.angle_alpha   90.00
_cell.angle_beta   90.00
_cell.angle_gamma   90.00
#
_symmetry.space_group_name_H-M   'P 1'
#
loop_
_entity.id
_entity.type
_entity.pdbx_description
1 polymer ?
#
loop_
_entity_poly.entity_id
_entity_poly.type
_entity_poly.pdbx_seq_one_letter_code
_entity_poly.pdbx_strand_id
1 'polypeptide(L)'
;MRSGIKVLADTPGDGPKIERQHTYYVRLKLWLNMGDPVKWESPWGLIDRARLEDNGETLITDLRIDRENLMNGLFYGVEGMRIGGKRTLKISPHLAYGEHGIPGIIPADAVIVAEFSVLEERIFAA
;
A
#
# COMPACT_ATOMS: atom_id res chain seq x y z
N MET A 1 -7.97 -14.96 -6.04
CA MET A 1 -7.87 -13.68 -5.32
C MET A 1 -9.26 -13.15 -5.01
N ARG A 2 -9.39 -12.34 -3.99
CA ARG A 2 -10.66 -11.79 -3.54
C ARG A 2 -11.28 -10.89 -4.60
N SER A 3 -12.61 -10.94 -4.72
CA SER A 3 -13.37 -10.04 -5.60
C SER A 3 -13.11 -8.59 -5.22
N GLY A 4 -12.95 -7.72 -6.22
CA GLY A 4 -12.64 -6.31 -6.00
C GLY A 4 -11.16 -5.99 -6.02
N ILE A 5 -10.31 -6.98 -6.20
CA ILE A 5 -8.86 -6.80 -6.32
C ILE A 5 -8.38 -7.45 -7.60
N LYS A 6 -7.64 -6.68 -8.41
CA LYS A 6 -7.06 -7.20 -9.65
C LYS A 6 -5.57 -6.92 -9.67
N VAL A 7 -4.76 -7.95 -9.92
CA VAL A 7 -3.32 -7.78 -10.10
C VAL A 7 -3.07 -7.29 -11.53
N LEU A 8 -2.50 -6.10 -11.65
CA LEU A 8 -2.17 -5.52 -12.95
C LEU A 8 -0.75 -5.87 -13.39
N ALA A 9 0.15 -5.97 -12.42
CA ALA A 9 1.55 -6.33 -12.67
C ALA A 9 2.13 -6.95 -11.41
N ASP A 10 3.05 -7.88 -11.58
CA ASP A 10 3.68 -8.55 -10.45
C ASP A 10 5.12 -8.90 -10.83
N THR A 11 6.07 -8.32 -10.11
CA THR A 11 7.48 -8.63 -10.24
C THR A 11 7.90 -9.36 -8.97
N PRO A 12 8.11 -10.67 -9.02
CA PRO A 12 8.46 -11.43 -7.81
C PRO A 12 9.80 -11.02 -7.24
N GLY A 13 9.89 -10.99 -5.90
CA GLY A 13 11.14 -10.81 -5.20
C GLY A 13 11.84 -12.15 -4.97
N ASP A 14 13.11 -12.09 -4.58
CA ASP A 14 13.92 -13.27 -4.31
C ASP A 14 13.97 -13.66 -2.84
N GLY A 15 13.48 -12.79 -1.97
CA GLY A 15 13.52 -13.02 -0.53
C GLY A 15 12.41 -13.93 -0.02
N PRO A 16 12.33 -14.10 1.29
CA PRO A 16 11.26 -14.88 1.92
C PRO A 16 9.89 -14.27 1.65
N LYS A 17 8.85 -15.10 1.73
CA LYS A 17 7.47 -14.62 1.65
C LYS A 17 7.16 -13.72 2.83
N ILE A 18 6.40 -12.66 2.58
CA ILE A 18 5.91 -11.83 3.66
C ILE A 18 4.85 -12.59 4.47
N GLU A 19 4.77 -12.26 5.75
CA GLU A 19 3.86 -12.92 6.68
C GLU A 19 2.99 -11.89 7.38
N ARG A 20 1.76 -12.27 7.65
CA ARG A 20 0.85 -11.44 8.44
C ARG A 20 1.44 -11.21 9.82
N GLN A 21 1.17 -10.05 10.40
CA GLN A 21 1.63 -9.62 11.72
C GLN A 21 3.12 -9.30 11.80
N HIS A 22 3.84 -9.38 10.68
CA HIS A 22 5.22 -8.95 10.57
C HIS A 22 5.28 -7.54 9.99
N THR A 23 6.35 -6.81 10.27
CA THR A 23 6.54 -5.44 9.80
C THR A 23 7.61 -5.40 8.71
N TYR A 24 7.32 -4.65 7.65
CA TYR A 24 8.24 -4.52 6.52
C TYR A 24 8.45 -3.05 6.16
N TYR A 25 9.63 -2.75 5.68
CA TYR A 25 9.92 -1.46 5.09
C TYR A 25 9.42 -1.50 3.65
N VAL A 26 8.52 -0.60 3.31
CA VAL A 26 7.79 -0.68 2.04
C VAL A 26 7.80 0.67 1.33
N ARG A 27 7.59 0.60 0.01
CA ARG A 27 7.34 1.76 -0.83
C ARG A 27 5.94 1.63 -1.38
N LEU A 28 5.13 2.69 -1.25
CA LEU A 28 3.74 2.68 -1.68
C LEU A 28 3.43 3.90 -2.53
N LYS A 29 2.89 3.67 -3.73
CA LYS A 29 2.34 4.72 -4.58
C LYS A 29 0.88 4.40 -4.83
N LEU A 30 0.05 5.43 -4.81
CA LEU A 30 -1.37 5.28 -5.13
C LEU A 30 -1.75 6.21 -6.27
N TRP A 31 -2.63 5.74 -7.13
CA TRP A 31 -3.25 6.54 -8.18
C TRP A 31 -4.76 6.38 -8.12
N LEU A 32 -5.47 7.42 -8.52
CA LEU A 32 -6.88 7.30 -8.82
C LEU A 32 -7.03 6.56 -10.16
N ASN A 33 -8.17 5.92 -10.37
CA ASN A 33 -8.40 5.12 -11.57
C ASN A 33 -8.20 5.90 -12.88
N MET A 34 -8.39 7.21 -12.84
CA MET A 34 -8.19 8.09 -14.00
C MET A 34 -6.72 8.41 -14.25
N GLY A 35 -5.82 7.89 -13.43
CA GLY A 35 -4.39 8.08 -13.61
C GLY A 35 -3.76 9.19 -12.78
N ASP A 36 -4.56 9.94 -12.02
CA ASP A 36 -4.04 11.01 -11.17
C ASP A 36 -3.33 10.42 -9.95
N PRO A 37 -2.07 10.79 -9.68
CA PRO A 37 -1.37 10.28 -8.51
C PRO A 37 -1.95 10.89 -7.23
N VAL A 38 -2.01 10.07 -6.18
CA VAL A 38 -2.37 10.53 -4.84
C VAL A 38 -1.13 11.12 -4.21
N LYS A 39 -1.24 12.35 -3.72
CA LYS A 39 -0.14 12.99 -2.99
C LYS A 39 -0.36 12.82 -1.50
N TRP A 40 0.61 12.21 -0.86
CA TRP A 40 0.63 12.08 0.58
C TRP A 40 1.08 13.40 1.19
N GLU A 41 0.43 13.82 2.25
CA GLU A 41 0.82 15.02 2.96
C GLU A 41 1.43 14.67 4.30
N SER A 42 2.49 15.41 4.64
CA SER A 42 3.21 15.20 5.89
C SER A 42 2.35 15.16 7.15
N PRO A 43 1.25 15.96 7.26
CA PRO A 43 0.46 15.94 8.48
C PRO A 43 -0.40 14.70 8.68
N TRP A 44 -0.31 13.72 7.85
CA TRP A 44 -0.99 12.46 8.14
C TRP A 44 -0.61 11.92 9.50
N GLY A 45 0.46 12.48 10.07
CA GLY A 45 0.84 12.16 11.44
C GLY A 45 1.09 10.69 11.64
N LEU A 46 1.22 9.97 10.56
CA LEU A 46 0.97 8.58 10.61
C LEU A 46 2.11 7.81 11.16
N ILE A 47 3.30 8.26 10.94
CA ILE A 47 4.43 7.44 11.33
C ILE A 47 5.64 8.32 11.38
N ASP A 48 6.28 8.33 12.53
CA ASP A 48 7.51 9.12 12.76
C ASP A 48 8.64 8.80 11.79
N ARG A 49 8.54 7.68 11.10
CA ARG A 49 9.58 7.21 10.19
C ARG A 49 9.17 7.24 8.72
N ALA A 50 8.01 7.79 8.43
CA ALA A 50 7.55 7.89 7.06
C ALA A 50 8.38 8.91 6.30
N ARG A 51 8.75 8.57 5.09
CA ARG A 51 9.46 9.46 4.18
C ARG A 51 8.65 9.61 2.90
N LEU A 52 8.60 10.83 2.39
CA LEU A 52 7.93 11.10 1.12
C LEU A 52 8.96 11.37 0.05
N GLU A 53 8.74 10.82 -1.14
CA GLU A 53 9.56 11.05 -2.33
C GLU A 53 8.65 11.46 -3.49
N ASP A 54 9.24 11.88 -4.60
CA ASP A 54 8.50 12.26 -5.83
C ASP A 54 7.42 13.30 -5.56
N ASN A 55 7.77 14.38 -4.87
CA ASN A 55 6.84 15.47 -4.52
C ASN A 55 5.62 14.97 -3.73
N GLY A 56 5.82 14.00 -2.86
CA GLY A 56 4.75 13.46 -2.03
C GLY A 56 3.94 12.36 -2.67
N GLU A 57 4.30 11.91 -3.86
CA GLU A 57 3.57 10.81 -4.53
C GLU A 57 3.99 9.43 -4.06
N THR A 58 5.16 9.33 -3.44
CA THR A 58 5.69 8.05 -2.95
C THR A 58 5.84 8.09 -1.44
N LEU A 59 5.22 7.13 -0.77
CA LEU A 59 5.35 6.95 0.67
C LEU A 59 6.29 5.78 0.93
N ILE A 60 7.31 6.02 1.75
CA ILE A 60 8.24 4.98 2.18
C ILE A 60 8.18 4.91 3.69
N THR A 61 7.82 3.75 4.23
CA THR A 61 7.58 3.63 5.66
C THR A 61 7.62 2.17 6.10
N ASP A 62 7.65 1.99 7.42
CA ASP A 62 7.46 0.67 8.02
C ASP A 62 5.95 0.41 8.12
N LEU A 63 5.50 -0.71 7.60
CA LEU A 63 4.10 -1.12 7.70
C LEU A 63 4.01 -2.54 8.23
N ARG A 64 3.16 -2.72 9.22
CA ARG A 64 2.79 -4.05 9.70
C ARG A 64 1.69 -4.62 8.81
N ILE A 65 1.82 -5.87 8.43
CA ILE A 65 0.83 -6.53 7.57
C ILE A 65 -0.36 -6.97 8.42
N ASP A 66 -1.25 -6.04 8.67
CA ASP A 66 -2.49 -6.30 9.40
C ASP A 66 -3.60 -5.36 8.87
N ARG A 67 -4.83 -5.61 9.32
CA ARG A 67 -5.99 -4.87 8.82
C ARG A 67 -6.15 -3.49 9.47
N GLU A 68 -5.39 -3.20 10.50
CA GLU A 68 -5.40 -1.87 11.13
C GLU A 68 -4.51 -0.89 10.38
N ASN A 69 -3.42 -1.38 9.80
CA ASN A 69 -2.43 -0.53 9.13
C ASN A 69 -2.58 -0.50 7.62
N LEU A 70 -3.22 -1.51 7.03
CA LEU A 70 -3.43 -1.58 5.59
C LEU A 70 -4.92 -1.57 5.26
N MET A 71 -5.29 -0.81 4.21
CA MET A 71 -6.62 -0.98 3.64
C MET A 71 -6.81 -2.44 3.24
N ASN A 72 -8.04 -2.94 3.29
CA ASN A 72 -8.32 -4.33 3.01
C ASN A 72 -7.78 -4.81 1.66
N GLY A 73 -7.88 -3.97 0.63
CA GLY A 73 -7.38 -4.32 -0.70
C GLY A 73 -5.89 -4.58 -0.72
N LEU A 74 -5.10 -3.84 0.05
CA LEU A 74 -3.68 -4.11 0.19
C LEU A 74 -3.43 -5.33 1.05
N PHE A 75 -4.13 -5.43 2.19
CA PHE A 75 -3.94 -6.56 3.10
C PHE A 75 -4.11 -7.90 2.37
N TYR A 76 -5.15 -8.03 1.58
CA TYR A 76 -5.39 -9.26 0.80
C TYR A 76 -4.56 -9.31 -0.48
N GLY A 77 -4.35 -8.17 -1.11
CA GLY A 77 -3.68 -8.09 -2.40
C GLY A 77 -2.19 -8.39 -2.38
N VAL A 78 -1.53 -8.15 -1.24
CA VAL A 78 -0.08 -8.39 -1.13
C VAL A 78 0.24 -9.82 -0.69
N GLU A 79 -0.77 -10.63 -0.40
CA GLU A 79 -0.57 -12.01 0.03
C GLU A 79 0.25 -12.78 -1.01
N GLY A 80 1.24 -13.51 -0.54
CA GLY A 80 2.13 -14.28 -1.41
C GLY A 80 3.30 -13.51 -1.98
N MET A 81 3.42 -12.21 -1.72
CA MET A 81 4.59 -11.44 -2.14
C MET A 81 5.83 -11.89 -1.37
N ARG A 82 6.98 -11.64 -1.99
CA ARG A 82 8.28 -11.89 -1.37
C ARG A 82 9.04 -10.59 -1.20
N ILE A 83 9.94 -10.56 -0.24
CA ILE A 83 10.82 -9.41 -0.05
C ILE A 83 11.61 -9.19 -1.35
N GLY A 84 11.69 -7.94 -1.78
CA GLY A 84 12.26 -7.55 -3.07
C GLY A 84 11.25 -7.47 -4.19
N GLY A 85 10.00 -7.89 -3.94
CA GLY A 85 8.95 -7.89 -4.96
C GLY A 85 8.21 -6.57 -5.05
N LYS A 86 7.53 -6.40 -6.18
CA LYS A 86 6.67 -5.24 -6.44
C LYS A 86 5.39 -5.73 -7.12
N ARG A 87 4.26 -5.26 -6.65
CA ARG A 87 2.96 -5.64 -7.20
C ARG A 87 2.09 -4.41 -7.40
N THR A 88 1.44 -4.33 -8.56
CA THR A 88 0.49 -3.27 -8.86
C THR A 88 -0.91 -3.86 -8.84
N LEU A 89 -1.79 -3.23 -8.07
CA LEU A 89 -3.14 -3.71 -7.81
C LEU A 89 -4.16 -2.65 -8.17
N LYS A 90 -5.29 -3.09 -8.73
CA LYS A 90 -6.47 -2.24 -8.89
C LYS A 90 -7.47 -2.67 -7.82
N ILE A 91 -7.94 -1.72 -7.02
CA ILE A 91 -8.71 -2.00 -5.82
C ILE A 91 -10.03 -1.25 -5.87
N SER A 92 -11.14 -1.99 -5.70
CA SER A 92 -12.47 -1.40 -5.65
C SER A 92 -12.66 -0.55 -4.40
N PRO A 93 -13.54 0.47 -4.44
CA PRO A 93 -13.71 1.41 -3.32
C PRO A 93 -14.00 0.72 -1.98
N HIS A 94 -14.82 -0.32 -1.96
CA HIS A 94 -15.19 -0.99 -0.70
C HIS A 94 -14.01 -1.70 0.00
N LEU A 95 -12.93 -1.93 -0.72
CA LEU A 95 -11.69 -2.50 -0.16
C LEU A 95 -10.58 -1.46 -0.03
N ALA A 96 -10.86 -0.22 -0.38
CA ALA A 96 -9.94 0.90 -0.28
C ALA A 96 -10.50 1.93 0.73
N TYR A 97 -10.84 3.12 0.27
CA TYR A 97 -11.26 4.21 1.16
C TYR A 97 -12.77 4.44 1.17
N GLY A 98 -13.52 3.62 0.43
CA GLY A 98 -14.96 3.55 0.50
C GLY A 98 -15.70 4.79 0.06
N GLU A 99 -16.93 4.92 0.59
CA GLU A 99 -17.83 6.01 0.24
C GLU A 99 -17.39 7.36 0.83
N HIS A 100 -16.54 7.35 1.82
CA HIS A 100 -16.06 8.59 2.44
C HIS A 100 -14.77 9.12 1.81
N GLY A 101 -13.96 8.25 1.23
CA GLY A 101 -12.65 8.62 0.73
C GLY A 101 -11.77 9.21 1.82
N ILE A 102 -10.88 10.12 1.43
CA ILE A 102 -10.09 10.94 2.35
C ILE A 102 -10.28 12.38 1.91
N PRO A 103 -10.93 13.23 2.71
CA PRO A 103 -11.23 14.60 2.31
C PRO A 103 -10.00 15.35 1.80
N GLY A 104 -10.12 15.94 0.61
CA GLY A 104 -9.05 16.71 -0.03
C GLY A 104 -7.97 15.88 -0.70
N ILE A 105 -8.00 14.56 -0.55
CA ILE A 105 -6.95 13.68 -1.07
C ILE A 105 -7.53 12.57 -1.97
N ILE A 106 -8.49 11.83 -1.47
CA ILE A 106 -9.13 10.74 -2.20
C ILE A 106 -10.63 10.95 -2.23
N PRO A 107 -11.22 11.04 -3.44
CA PRO A 107 -12.67 11.23 -3.58
C PRO A 107 -13.46 10.05 -3.02
N ALA A 108 -14.74 10.30 -2.77
CA ALA A 108 -15.68 9.25 -2.44
C ALA A 108 -15.76 8.21 -3.57
N ASP A 109 -15.91 6.96 -3.21
CA ASP A 109 -16.09 5.84 -4.16
C ASP A 109 -14.99 5.72 -5.21
N ALA A 110 -13.75 6.09 -4.85
CA ALA A 110 -12.63 6.04 -5.79
C ALA A 110 -12.09 4.62 -5.92
N VAL A 111 -11.91 4.20 -7.17
CA VAL A 111 -11.11 3.01 -7.49
C VAL A 111 -9.64 3.42 -7.38
N ILE A 112 -8.86 2.64 -6.68
CA ILE A 112 -7.45 2.93 -6.41
C ILE A 112 -6.56 1.96 -7.17
N VAL A 113 -5.49 2.48 -7.77
CA VAL A 113 -4.40 1.67 -8.28
C VAL A 113 -3.23 1.85 -7.31
N ALA A 114 -2.73 0.75 -6.77
CA ALA A 114 -1.66 0.77 -5.78
C ALA A 114 -0.45 0.02 -6.28
N GLU A 115 0.72 0.64 -6.17
CA GLU A 115 2.00 -0.03 -6.43
C GLU A 115 2.69 -0.22 -5.09
N PHE A 116 2.87 -1.46 -4.70
CA PHE A 116 3.41 -1.84 -3.41
C PHE A 116 4.72 -2.60 -3.60
N SER A 117 5.81 -2.08 -3.00
CA SER A 117 7.12 -2.72 -3.05
C SER A 117 7.56 -3.08 -1.64
N VAL A 118 7.99 -4.32 -1.44
CA VAL A 118 8.51 -4.78 -0.16
C VAL A 118 10.03 -4.71 -0.23
N LEU A 119 10.63 -3.85 0.59
CA LEU A 119 12.07 -3.59 0.53
C LEU A 119 12.85 -4.50 1.47
N GLU A 120 12.43 -4.60 2.73
CA GLU A 120 13.07 -5.47 3.70
C GLU A 120 12.15 -5.71 4.89
N GLU A 121 12.42 -6.75 5.66
CA GLU A 121 11.69 -6.99 6.90
C GLU A 121 12.30 -6.16 8.02
N ARG A 122 11.43 -5.61 8.87
CA ARG A 122 11.85 -4.90 10.09
C ARG A 122 11.66 -5.79 11.28
N ILE A 123 12.76 -6.10 11.94
CA ILE A 123 12.75 -6.86 13.19
C ILE A 123 13.14 -5.89 14.28
N PHE A 124 12.22 -5.66 15.19
CA PHE A 124 12.47 -4.75 16.31
C PHE A 124 12.89 -5.54 17.52
N ALA A 125 13.93 -5.08 18.21
CA ALA A 125 14.37 -5.69 19.45
C ALA A 125 13.26 -5.53 20.50
N ALA A 126 13.03 -6.59 21.25
CA ALA A 126 12.03 -6.59 22.32
C ALA A 126 12.51 -5.72 23.49
#